data_9d25b89910bb41d45a6f73eb92a4ec8b
#
_entry.id   9d25b89910bb41d45a6f73eb92a4ec8b
#
_cell.length_a   1.000
_cell.length_b   1.000
_cell.length_c   1.000
_cell.angle_alpha   90.00
_cell.angle_beta   90.00
_cell.angle_gamma   90.00
#
_symmetry.space_group_name_H-M   'P 1'
#
loop_
_entity.id
_entity.type
_entity.pdbx_description
1 polymer ?
#
loop_
_entity_poly.entity_id
_entity_poly.type
_entity_poly.pdbx_seq_one_letter_code
_entity_poly.pdbx_strand_id
1 'polypeptide(L)'
;MKIRVVAIVGLALVLAGCITNTSGERVEDSRVIVDNGMFAAHVRSLGQVCRQTKSGFMEVQVELQNDDTCDFSMLYRFQWLDADGMLIEESAPVWKHAFAHGRDKFFLKGVSESVLAKDFRLVVRNK
;
A
#
# COMPACT_ATOMS: atom_id res chain seq x y z
N MET A 1 -18.67 -38.27 -36.77
CA MET A 1 -18.88 -36.85 -36.51
C MET A 1 -17.91 -36.41 -35.41
N LYS A 2 -16.91 -35.66 -35.74
CA LYS A 2 -15.93 -35.19 -34.75
C LYS A 2 -16.33 -33.82 -34.27
N ILE A 3 -16.72 -33.72 -33.02
CA ILE A 3 -16.98 -32.43 -32.38
C ILE A 3 -15.60 -31.88 -31.95
N ARG A 4 -15.15 -30.84 -32.60
CA ARG A 4 -13.99 -30.11 -32.16
C ARG A 4 -14.43 -29.11 -31.10
N VAL A 5 -14.16 -29.42 -29.86
CA VAL A 5 -14.26 -28.46 -28.77
C VAL A 5 -13.08 -27.52 -28.89
N VAL A 6 -13.32 -26.33 -29.37
CA VAL A 6 -12.33 -25.28 -29.31
C VAL A 6 -12.38 -24.72 -27.90
N ALA A 7 -11.40 -25.13 -27.08
CA ALA A 7 -11.21 -24.50 -25.79
C ALA A 7 -10.68 -23.09 -26.02
N ILE A 8 -11.53 -22.10 -25.87
CA ILE A 8 -11.11 -20.72 -25.80
C ILE A 8 -10.47 -20.55 -24.42
N VAL A 9 -9.16 -20.62 -24.38
CA VAL A 9 -8.42 -20.22 -23.21
C VAL A 9 -8.53 -18.70 -23.14
N GLY A 10 -9.48 -18.22 -22.37
CA GLY A 10 -9.58 -16.81 -22.04
C GLY A 10 -8.34 -16.45 -21.24
N LEU A 11 -7.44 -15.72 -21.84
CA LEU A 11 -6.34 -15.10 -21.14
C LEU A 11 -6.95 -14.02 -20.22
N ALA A 12 -7.18 -14.40 -18.99
CA ALA A 12 -7.55 -13.43 -17.96
C ALA A 12 -6.34 -12.53 -17.75
N LEU A 13 -6.37 -11.34 -18.34
CA LEU A 13 -5.43 -10.30 -18.06
C LEU A 13 -5.69 -9.87 -16.62
N VAL A 14 -4.95 -10.47 -15.70
CA VAL A 14 -4.90 -9.99 -14.33
C VAL A 14 -4.13 -8.67 -14.38
N LEU A 15 -4.87 -7.58 -14.49
CA LEU A 15 -4.31 -6.27 -14.25
C LEU A 15 -3.84 -6.28 -12.79
N ALA A 16 -2.53 -6.39 -12.59
CA ALA A 16 -1.91 -6.23 -11.29
C ALA A 16 -2.01 -4.75 -10.90
N GLY A 17 -3.24 -4.33 -10.58
CA GLY A 17 -3.51 -3.03 -9.99
C GLY A 17 -3.60 -3.16 -8.48
N CYS A 18 -3.67 -2.05 -7.78
CA CYS A 18 -3.96 -2.04 -6.36
C CYS A 18 -5.26 -2.77 -6.08
N ILE A 19 -5.19 -3.83 -5.31
CA ILE A 19 -6.36 -4.60 -4.90
C ILE A 19 -7.00 -3.87 -3.73
N THR A 20 -8.25 -3.45 -3.91
CA THR A 20 -9.07 -2.94 -2.81
C THR A 20 -9.51 -4.12 -1.96
N ASN A 21 -9.00 -4.21 -0.76
CA ASN A 21 -9.46 -5.21 0.18
C ASN A 21 -10.44 -4.57 1.17
N THR A 22 -11.71 -4.93 1.04
CA THR A 22 -12.80 -4.40 1.86
C THR A 22 -13.22 -5.33 2.99
N SER A 23 -12.64 -6.53 3.09
CA SER A 23 -13.16 -7.57 3.97
C SER A 23 -12.65 -7.53 5.41
N GLY A 24 -11.80 -6.59 5.78
CA GLY A 24 -11.30 -6.48 7.16
C GLY A 24 -10.43 -7.64 7.62
N GLU A 25 -10.13 -8.58 6.76
CA GLU A 25 -9.18 -9.65 7.05
C GLU A 25 -7.75 -9.10 7.11
N ARG A 26 -6.99 -9.70 8.01
CA ARG A 26 -5.57 -9.43 8.17
C ARG A 26 -4.84 -9.81 6.88
N VAL A 27 -4.61 -8.85 6.02
CA VAL A 27 -3.72 -9.05 4.88
C VAL A 27 -2.30 -8.72 5.34
N GLU A 28 -1.44 -9.72 5.34
CA GLU A 28 0.00 -9.45 5.40
C GLU A 28 0.38 -8.79 4.08
N ASP A 29 0.36 -7.48 4.09
CA ASP A 29 0.70 -6.72 2.92
C ASP A 29 2.21 -6.47 2.89
N SER A 30 2.89 -7.13 1.97
CA SER A 30 4.33 -6.93 1.74
C SER A 30 4.69 -5.51 1.31
N ARG A 31 3.70 -4.68 0.98
CA ARG A 31 3.89 -3.28 0.63
C ARG A 31 4.08 -2.37 1.84
N VAL A 32 3.75 -2.85 3.03
CA VAL A 32 3.92 -2.08 4.27
C VAL A 32 5.14 -2.59 5.01
N ILE A 33 6.14 -1.76 5.14
CA ILE A 33 7.37 -2.05 5.87
C ILE A 33 7.37 -1.21 7.14
N VAL A 34 7.36 -1.88 8.28
CA VAL A 34 7.51 -1.23 9.58
C VAL A 34 8.94 -1.45 10.06
N ASP A 35 9.68 -0.36 10.10
CA ASP A 35 11.07 -0.35 10.53
C ASP A 35 11.12 -0.27 12.06
N ASN A 36 11.84 -1.13 12.71
CA ASN A 36 11.90 -1.38 14.15
C ASN A 36 10.94 -2.49 14.61
N GLY A 37 11.52 -3.63 14.98
CA GLY A 37 10.79 -4.84 15.36
C GLY A 37 9.82 -4.68 16.54
N MET A 38 10.14 -3.84 17.52
CA MET A 38 9.22 -3.57 18.65
C MET A 38 7.99 -2.80 18.21
N PHE A 39 8.17 -1.82 17.34
CA PHE A 39 7.09 -1.04 16.78
C PHE A 39 6.23 -1.86 15.83
N ALA A 40 6.86 -2.70 15.00
CA ALA A 40 6.18 -3.59 14.07
C ALA A 40 5.24 -4.59 14.76
N ALA A 41 5.56 -4.99 16.00
CA ALA A 41 4.73 -5.90 16.77
C ALA A 41 3.39 -5.28 17.19
N HIS A 42 3.29 -3.96 17.24
CA HIS A 42 2.13 -3.23 17.72
C HIS A 42 1.32 -2.54 16.61
N VAL A 43 1.83 -2.49 15.40
CA VAL A 43 1.15 -1.86 14.26
C VAL A 43 0.82 -2.92 13.22
N ARG A 44 -0.42 -2.93 12.79
CA ARG A 44 -0.94 -3.93 11.87
C ARG A 44 -1.58 -3.25 10.66
N SER A 45 -1.25 -3.71 9.46
CA SER A 45 -1.92 -3.27 8.25
C SER A 45 -3.26 -3.97 8.09
N LEU A 46 -4.32 -3.20 7.84
CA LEU A 46 -5.68 -3.71 7.65
C LEU A 46 -6.09 -3.75 6.18
N GLY A 47 -5.46 -2.98 5.34
CA GLY A 47 -5.75 -2.94 3.92
C GLY A 47 -5.35 -1.63 3.28
N GLN A 48 -5.62 -1.52 1.99
CA GLN A 48 -5.25 -0.37 1.19
C GLN A 48 -6.27 -0.09 0.11
N VAL A 49 -6.38 1.16 -0.26
CA VAL A 49 -7.16 1.61 -1.41
C VAL A 49 -6.25 2.42 -2.31
N CYS A 50 -6.23 2.07 -3.58
CA CYS A 50 -5.49 2.82 -4.58
C CYS A 50 -6.45 3.34 -5.65
N ARG A 51 -6.16 4.53 -6.13
CA ARG A 51 -6.86 5.09 -7.28
C ARG A 51 -5.91 5.92 -8.14
N GLN A 52 -6.28 6.11 -9.38
CA GLN A 52 -5.60 7.03 -10.25
C GLN A 52 -6.31 8.38 -10.20
N THR A 53 -5.58 9.47 -10.01
CA THR A 53 -6.15 10.81 -10.08
C THR A 53 -6.50 11.18 -11.52
N LYS A 54 -7.27 12.25 -11.73
CA LYS A 54 -7.60 12.75 -13.06
C LYS A 54 -6.36 13.12 -13.88
N SER A 55 -5.30 13.53 -13.19
CA SER A 55 -4.01 13.88 -13.81
C SER A 55 -3.10 12.68 -14.04
N GLY A 56 -3.52 11.47 -13.69
CA GLY A 56 -2.77 10.24 -13.90
C GLY A 56 -1.83 9.86 -12.78
N PHE A 57 -1.81 10.57 -11.66
CA PHE A 57 -1.02 10.22 -10.49
C PHE A 57 -1.68 9.09 -9.69
N MET A 58 -0.86 8.30 -9.03
CA MET A 58 -1.34 7.26 -8.13
C MET A 58 -1.59 7.84 -6.73
N GLU A 59 -2.80 7.65 -6.21
CA GLU A 59 -3.16 8.00 -4.85
C GLU A 59 -3.44 6.75 -4.05
N VAL A 60 -2.84 6.64 -2.87
CA VAL A 60 -2.94 5.48 -2.00
C VAL A 60 -3.36 5.89 -0.61
N GLN A 61 -4.26 5.11 -0.02
CA GLN A 61 -4.62 5.19 1.39
C GLN A 61 -4.44 3.82 2.01
N VAL A 62 -3.62 3.75 3.05
CA VAL A 62 -3.39 2.53 3.82
C VAL A 62 -4.05 2.65 5.17
N GLU A 63 -4.86 1.67 5.54
CA GLU A 63 -5.47 1.57 6.87
C GLU A 63 -4.58 0.71 7.77
N LEU A 64 -4.27 1.24 8.93
CA LEU A 64 -3.44 0.61 9.93
C LEU A 64 -4.16 0.61 11.27
N GLN A 65 -3.76 -0.28 12.15
CA GLN A 65 -4.26 -0.32 13.52
C GLN A 65 -3.11 -0.34 14.51
N ASN A 66 -3.23 0.49 15.54
CA ASN A 66 -2.39 0.41 16.71
C ASN A 66 -2.99 -0.63 17.67
N ASP A 67 -2.33 -1.78 17.81
CA ASP A 67 -2.78 -2.87 18.70
C ASP A 67 -2.33 -2.66 20.15
N ASP A 68 -1.54 -1.63 20.43
CA ASP A 68 -1.13 -1.28 21.80
C ASP A 68 -2.15 -0.35 22.46
N THR A 69 -2.10 -0.29 23.78
CA THR A 69 -2.85 0.69 24.58
C THR A 69 -2.19 2.07 24.59
N CYS A 70 -0.91 2.15 24.25
CA CYS A 70 -0.14 3.39 24.21
C CYS A 70 -0.29 4.10 22.85
N ASP A 71 -0.20 5.42 22.89
CA ASP A 71 -0.14 6.24 21.69
C ASP A 71 1.26 6.19 21.07
N PHE A 72 1.34 6.28 19.73
CA PHE A 72 2.60 6.32 19.01
C PHE A 72 2.71 7.54 18.12
N SER A 73 3.89 8.14 18.13
CA SER A 73 4.33 9.07 17.09
C SER A 73 5.21 8.33 16.11
N MET A 74 4.98 8.54 14.82
CA MET A 74 5.71 7.86 13.79
C MET A 74 6.06 8.78 12.63
N LEU A 75 7.02 8.35 11.84
CA LEU A 75 7.37 8.93 10.56
C LEU A 75 7.03 7.93 9.47
N TYR A 76 6.53 8.42 8.35
CA TYR A 76 6.21 7.56 7.22
C TYR A 76 6.52 8.25 5.90
N ARG A 77 6.73 7.43 4.89
CA ARG A 77 6.83 7.87 3.49
C ARG A 77 6.36 6.78 2.56
N PHE A 78 5.87 7.17 1.39
CA PHE A 78 5.59 6.27 0.30
C PHE A 78 6.78 6.23 -0.64
N GLN A 79 7.12 5.03 -1.09
CA GLN A 79 8.02 4.79 -2.20
C GLN A 79 7.17 4.34 -3.38
N TRP A 80 7.44 4.88 -4.55
CA TRP A 80 6.66 4.60 -5.75
C TRP A 80 7.45 3.72 -6.70
N LEU A 81 6.78 2.75 -7.27
CA LEU A 81 7.35 1.78 -8.21
C LEU A 81 6.67 1.92 -9.56
N ASP A 82 7.43 1.76 -10.64
CA ASP A 82 6.89 1.76 -11.99
C ASP A 82 6.28 0.39 -12.37
N ALA A 83 5.84 0.24 -13.62
CA ALA A 83 5.23 -0.99 -14.11
C ALA A 83 6.19 -2.19 -14.09
N ASP A 84 7.49 -1.97 -14.11
CA ASP A 84 8.53 -3.00 -14.05
C ASP A 84 8.95 -3.33 -12.60
N GLY A 85 8.35 -2.66 -11.61
CA GLY A 85 8.71 -2.82 -10.21
C GLY A 85 9.94 -2.04 -9.78
N MET A 86 10.43 -1.15 -10.63
CA MET A 86 11.59 -0.31 -10.33
C MET A 86 11.18 0.91 -9.51
N LEU A 87 12.03 1.25 -8.53
CA LEU A 87 11.82 2.44 -7.71
C LEU A 87 11.94 3.70 -8.55
N ILE A 88 10.91 4.53 -8.50
CA ILE A 88 10.94 5.86 -9.07
C ILE A 88 11.65 6.78 -8.07
N GLU A 89 12.78 7.34 -8.49
CA GLU A 89 13.53 8.25 -7.64
C GLU A 89 12.80 9.58 -7.48
N GLU A 90 12.66 9.99 -6.24
CA GLU A 90 12.17 11.31 -5.87
C GLU A 90 13.34 12.25 -5.63
N SER A 91 13.18 13.52 -6.01
CA SER A 91 14.22 14.52 -5.86
C SER A 91 14.60 14.80 -4.40
N ALA A 92 13.66 14.61 -3.47
CA ALA A 92 13.89 14.74 -2.04
C ALA A 92 12.86 13.90 -1.27
N PRO A 93 13.25 12.74 -0.72
CA PRO A 93 12.33 11.96 0.11
C PRO A 93 12.01 12.73 1.39
N VAL A 94 10.73 13.03 1.60
CA VAL A 94 10.25 13.73 2.78
C VAL A 94 9.51 12.76 3.69
N TRP A 95 9.98 12.65 4.92
CA TRP A 95 9.26 11.93 5.96
C TRP A 95 8.14 12.78 6.52
N LYS A 96 6.96 12.21 6.60
CA LYS A 96 5.77 12.84 7.19
C LYS A 96 5.54 12.31 8.59
N HIS A 97 4.97 13.14 9.43
CA HIS A 97 4.58 12.77 10.79
C HIS A 97 3.17 12.21 10.82
N ALA A 98 2.98 11.18 11.63
CA ALA A 98 1.66 10.67 11.97
C ALA A 98 1.60 10.33 13.46
N PHE A 99 0.39 10.32 13.98
CA PHE A 99 0.11 9.99 15.37
C PHE A 99 -1.00 8.94 15.42
N ALA A 100 -0.78 7.88 16.16
CA ALA A 100 -1.75 6.82 16.35
C ALA A 100 -2.11 6.71 17.82
N HIS A 101 -3.40 6.90 18.13
CA HIS A 101 -3.92 6.67 19.48
C HIS A 101 -3.95 5.17 19.80
N GLY A 102 -3.85 4.83 21.07
CA GLY A 102 -3.92 3.46 21.53
C GLY A 102 -5.22 2.78 21.09
N ARG A 103 -5.11 1.58 20.55
CA ARG A 103 -6.21 0.76 20.04
C ARG A 103 -6.97 1.31 18.84
N ASP A 104 -6.62 2.47 18.35
CA ASP A 104 -7.31 3.10 17.23
C ASP A 104 -6.77 2.66 15.86
N LYS A 105 -7.65 2.74 14.88
CA LYS A 105 -7.32 2.66 13.47
C LYS A 105 -6.91 4.04 12.98
N PHE A 106 -6.00 4.07 12.04
CA PHE A 106 -5.54 5.31 11.41
C PHE A 106 -5.22 5.09 9.93
N PHE A 107 -5.21 6.16 9.18
CA PHE A 107 -4.96 6.12 7.74
C PHE A 107 -3.71 6.92 7.40
N LEU A 108 -2.90 6.36 6.52
CA LEU A 108 -1.78 7.05 5.91
C LEU A 108 -2.04 7.20 4.41
N LYS A 109 -1.93 8.41 3.90
CA LYS A 109 -2.19 8.73 2.50
C LYS A 109 -0.96 9.24 1.81
N GLY A 110 -0.86 8.96 0.52
CA GLY A 110 0.17 9.49 -0.34
C GLY A 110 -0.30 9.61 -1.78
N VAL A 111 0.29 10.55 -2.49
CA VAL A 111 0.08 10.75 -3.92
C VAL A 111 1.45 10.76 -4.59
N SER A 112 1.59 9.99 -5.67
CA SER A 112 2.84 9.95 -6.43
C SER A 112 3.13 11.28 -7.12
N GLU A 113 4.41 11.61 -7.25
CA GLU A 113 4.87 12.76 -8.02
C GLU A 113 5.01 12.45 -9.50
N SER A 114 4.92 11.17 -9.87
CA SER A 114 5.08 10.70 -11.24
C SER A 114 3.84 9.94 -11.71
N VAL A 115 3.45 10.17 -12.95
CA VAL A 115 2.39 9.41 -13.63
C VAL A 115 2.83 7.97 -13.98
N LEU A 116 4.12 7.67 -13.88
CA LEU A 116 4.67 6.34 -14.10
C LEU A 116 4.45 5.39 -12.93
N ALA A 117 4.07 5.90 -11.76
CA ALA A 117 3.80 5.08 -10.59
C ALA A 117 2.64 4.12 -10.83
N LYS A 118 2.90 2.82 -10.63
CA LYS A 118 1.93 1.73 -10.79
C LYS A 118 1.79 0.88 -9.53
N ASP A 119 2.74 1.00 -8.63
CA ASP A 119 2.74 0.30 -7.35
C ASP A 119 3.42 1.16 -6.29
N PHE A 120 3.34 0.76 -5.06
CA PHE A 120 3.90 1.52 -3.95
C PHE A 120 4.46 0.61 -2.86
N ARG A 121 5.26 1.23 -2.02
CA ARG A 121 5.71 0.67 -0.75
C ARG A 121 5.58 1.74 0.32
N LEU A 122 4.93 1.42 1.42
CA LEU A 122 4.82 2.31 2.58
C LEU A 122 5.89 1.93 3.61
N VAL A 123 6.72 2.88 3.97
CA VAL A 123 7.72 2.72 5.03
C VAL A 123 7.31 3.53 6.24
N VAL A 124 7.20 2.86 7.37
CA VAL A 124 6.82 3.46 8.66
C VAL A 124 7.94 3.20 9.65
N ARG A 125 8.34 4.22 10.37
CA ARG A 125 9.33 4.09 11.44
C ARG A 125 8.92 4.86 12.69
N ASN A 126 9.42 4.42 13.82
CA ASN A 126 9.27 5.14 15.07
C ASN A 126 10.04 6.47 14.99
N LYS A 127 9.47 7.50 15.60
CA LYS A 127 10.10 8.80 15.71
C LYS A 127 11.21 8.78 16.75
#